data_dafee32101cf713c9e1958dcf2b8fe6f
#
_entry.id   dafee32101cf713c9e1958dcf2b8fe6f
#
_cell.length_a   1.000
_cell.length_b   1.000
_cell.length_c   1.000
_cell.angle_alpha   90.00
_cell.angle_beta   90.00
_cell.angle_gamma   90.00
#
_symmetry.space_group_name_H-M   'P 1'
#
loop_
_entity.id
_entity.type
_entity.pdbx_description
1 polymer ?
#
loop_
_entity_poly.entity_id
_entity_poly.type
_entity_poly.pdbx_seq_one_letter_code
_entity_poly.pdbx_strand_id
1 'polypeptide(L)'
;FFKIFSTQFITGFHSSTLESPDDVVLTESFSRSIFGNIDPVGKTLTVEYNYPLTVTGVIKDLPANSSIKADFFTNSRKKIIYESSSDGSGNEVNFFRLFILAKKSSNIKELEKLLTNDLSSVTYKFGSVKKINLIPFSKSYFIQGINGSQTLHSNLKLLKLLAFISLII
;
A
#
# COMPACT_ATOMS: atom_id res chain seq x y z
N PHE A 1 -0.85 4.48 -6.69
CA PHE A 1 -1.81 4.36 -5.58
C PHE A 1 -3.09 5.12 -5.90
N PHE A 2 -3.05 6.43 -6.11
CA PHE A 2 -4.22 7.31 -6.27
C PHE A 2 -5.10 6.99 -7.49
N LYS A 3 -4.57 6.31 -8.52
CA LYS A 3 -5.36 5.81 -9.65
C LYS A 3 -6.14 4.53 -9.33
N ILE A 4 -5.72 3.79 -8.31
CA ILE A 4 -6.35 2.52 -7.89
C ILE A 4 -7.38 2.76 -6.80
N PHE A 5 -7.02 3.62 -5.84
CA PHE A 5 -7.85 3.95 -4.68
C PHE A 5 -8.38 5.37 -4.83
N SER A 6 -9.68 5.52 -4.76
CA SER A 6 -10.38 6.82 -4.88
C SER A 6 -10.10 7.68 -3.65
N THR A 7 -8.95 8.35 -3.63
CA THR A 7 -8.58 9.28 -2.58
C THR A 7 -8.98 10.70 -2.97
N GLN A 8 -9.45 11.47 -2.02
CA GLN A 8 -9.82 12.87 -2.25
C GLN A 8 -8.63 13.78 -1.91
N PHE A 9 -8.12 14.51 -2.89
CA PHE A 9 -7.13 15.55 -2.67
C PHE A 9 -7.77 16.81 -2.07
N ILE A 10 -7.11 17.41 -1.09
CA ILE A 10 -7.45 18.70 -0.49
C ILE A 10 -6.65 19.78 -1.20
N THR A 11 -5.33 19.55 -1.38
CA THR A 11 -4.41 20.41 -2.13
C THR A 11 -3.50 19.54 -3.00
N GLY A 12 -3.00 20.11 -4.11
CA GLY A 12 -2.27 19.34 -5.11
C GLY A 12 -3.20 18.55 -6.04
N PHE A 13 -2.61 17.89 -7.06
CA PHE A 13 -3.35 17.12 -8.05
C PHE A 13 -2.73 15.73 -8.20
N HIS A 14 -3.55 14.69 -8.24
CA HIS A 14 -3.07 13.31 -8.36
C HIS A 14 -2.27 13.04 -9.65
N SER A 15 -2.43 13.85 -10.70
CA SER A 15 -1.70 13.73 -11.97
C SER A 15 -0.28 14.26 -11.90
N SER A 16 0.04 15.11 -10.92
CA SER A 16 1.35 15.75 -10.76
C SER A 16 2.02 15.44 -9.41
N THR A 17 1.44 14.52 -8.65
CA THR A 17 2.02 14.10 -7.36
C THR A 17 2.80 12.80 -7.51
N LEU A 18 3.87 12.65 -6.75
CA LEU A 18 4.74 11.47 -6.74
C LEU A 18 5.44 11.18 -8.08
N GLU A 19 5.70 12.21 -8.89
CA GLU A 19 6.46 12.08 -10.14
C GLU A 19 7.96 11.95 -9.86
N SER A 20 8.46 12.77 -8.92
CA SER A 20 9.84 12.68 -8.46
C SER A 20 10.01 11.64 -7.35
N PRO A 21 11.19 11.00 -7.25
CA PRO A 21 11.53 10.18 -6.09
C PRO A 21 11.45 10.91 -4.75
N ASP A 22 11.60 12.21 -4.76
CA ASP A 22 11.60 13.07 -3.57
C ASP A 22 10.22 13.64 -3.22
N ASP A 23 9.19 13.27 -3.98
CA ASP A 23 7.84 13.72 -3.72
C ASP A 23 7.18 12.96 -2.57
N VAL A 24 6.38 13.71 -1.78
CA VAL A 24 5.55 13.13 -0.73
C VAL A 24 4.14 13.73 -0.77
N VAL A 25 3.14 12.89 -0.57
CA VAL A 25 1.74 13.27 -0.35
C VAL A 25 1.38 12.92 1.07
N LEU A 26 0.82 13.86 1.82
CA LEU A 26 0.47 13.70 3.23
C LEU A 26 -1.04 13.46 3.39
N THR A 27 -1.43 12.81 4.47
CA THR A 27 -2.81 12.86 4.94
C THR A 27 -3.09 14.19 5.64
N GLU A 28 -4.35 14.58 5.75
CA GLU A 28 -4.77 15.85 6.37
C GLU A 28 -4.32 15.94 7.82
N SER A 29 -4.59 14.91 8.61
CA SER A 29 -4.21 14.88 10.03
C SER A 29 -2.69 14.94 10.21
N PHE A 30 -1.92 14.21 9.41
CA PHE A 30 -0.47 14.23 9.48
C PHE A 30 0.10 15.58 9.04
N SER A 31 -0.44 16.17 7.96
CA SER A 31 -0.06 17.50 7.53
C SER A 31 -0.28 18.55 8.63
N ARG A 32 -1.44 18.50 9.29
CA ARG A 32 -1.74 19.42 10.41
C ARG A 32 -0.82 19.22 11.60
N SER A 33 -0.42 17.99 11.90
CA SER A 33 0.47 17.72 13.02
C SER A 33 1.87 18.33 12.84
N ILE A 34 2.33 18.43 11.57
CA ILE A 34 3.67 18.93 11.25
C ILE A 34 3.66 20.43 10.92
N PHE A 35 2.72 20.87 10.10
CA PHE A 35 2.69 22.22 9.54
C PHE A 35 1.62 23.12 10.15
N GLY A 36 0.78 22.59 11.05
CA GLY A 36 -0.36 23.32 11.61
C GLY A 36 -1.36 23.71 10.53
N ASN A 37 -1.69 25.01 10.48
CA ASN A 37 -2.63 25.55 9.49
C ASN A 37 -1.93 26.17 8.26
N ILE A 38 -0.62 25.94 8.12
CA ILE A 38 0.15 26.49 7.00
C ILE A 38 0.02 25.52 5.82
N ASP A 39 -0.12 26.07 4.59
CA ASP A 39 -0.10 25.25 3.38
C ASP A 39 1.24 24.49 3.28
N PRO A 40 1.21 23.15 3.27
CA PRO A 40 2.42 22.33 3.24
C PRO A 40 2.99 22.16 1.83
N VAL A 41 2.22 22.41 0.76
CA VAL A 41 2.66 22.16 -0.61
C VAL A 41 3.90 22.98 -0.94
N GLY A 42 4.91 22.33 -1.52
CA GLY A 42 6.21 22.92 -1.82
C GLY A 42 7.18 22.98 -0.63
N LYS A 43 6.74 22.62 0.59
CA LYS A 43 7.62 22.56 1.76
C LYS A 43 8.38 21.25 1.81
N THR A 44 9.51 21.27 2.51
CA THR A 44 10.35 20.10 2.72
C THR A 44 9.99 19.42 4.04
N LEU A 45 9.77 18.12 3.98
CA LEU A 45 9.67 17.21 5.10
C LEU A 45 10.93 16.36 5.17
N THR A 46 11.63 16.41 6.29
CA THR A 46 12.82 15.54 6.50
C THR A 46 12.37 14.28 7.23
N VAL A 47 12.60 13.12 6.62
CA VAL A 47 12.37 11.81 7.24
C VAL A 47 13.67 11.22 7.75
N GLU A 48 13.63 10.05 8.39
CA GLU A 48 14.79 9.35 8.93
C GLU A 48 16.02 9.42 8.02
N TYR A 49 17.22 9.46 8.60
CA TYR A 49 18.49 9.59 7.89
C TYR A 49 18.66 10.90 7.07
N ASN A 50 17.98 11.97 7.45
CA ASN A 50 18.08 13.29 6.80
C ASN A 50 17.67 13.31 5.31
N TYR A 51 16.75 12.45 4.90
CA TYR A 51 16.24 12.50 3.54
C TYR A 51 15.17 13.59 3.39
N PRO A 52 15.42 14.63 2.57
CA PRO A 52 14.42 15.64 2.29
C PRO A 52 13.39 15.11 1.29
N LEU A 53 12.12 15.32 1.61
CA LEU A 53 10.99 15.07 0.72
C LEU A 53 10.22 16.36 0.50
N THR A 54 9.78 16.61 -0.72
CA THR A 54 8.98 17.78 -1.07
C THR A 54 7.50 17.42 -1.03
N VAL A 55 6.72 18.15 -0.26
CA VAL A 55 5.27 17.94 -0.20
C VAL A 55 4.64 18.41 -1.51
N THR A 56 4.00 17.49 -2.23
CA THR A 56 3.35 17.78 -3.52
C THR A 56 1.82 17.72 -3.45
N GLY A 57 1.28 17.29 -2.33
CA GLY A 57 -0.17 17.28 -2.12
C GLY A 57 -0.58 16.83 -0.74
N VAL A 58 -1.84 17.10 -0.43
CA VAL A 58 -2.52 16.62 0.78
C VAL A 58 -3.81 15.94 0.38
N ILE A 59 -4.06 14.77 0.94
CA ILE A 59 -5.30 14.02 0.77
C ILE A 59 -6.10 14.00 2.07
N LYS A 60 -7.40 13.79 1.98
CA LYS A 60 -8.18 13.46 3.17
C LYS A 60 -7.66 12.21 3.84
N ASP A 61 -7.83 12.15 5.15
CA ASP A 61 -7.50 10.96 5.92
C ASP A 61 -8.20 9.73 5.33
N LEU A 62 -7.49 8.61 5.38
CA LEU A 62 -8.08 7.35 4.96
C LEU A 62 -9.19 6.95 5.93
N PRO A 63 -10.29 6.37 5.45
CA PRO A 63 -11.39 5.95 6.32
C PRO A 63 -10.93 5.06 7.46
N ALA A 64 -11.54 5.21 8.63
CA ALA A 64 -11.17 4.43 9.83
C ALA A 64 -11.28 2.91 9.61
N ASN A 65 -12.20 2.47 8.75
CA ASN A 65 -12.38 1.07 8.34
C ASN A 65 -11.49 0.65 7.16
N SER A 66 -10.60 1.53 6.66
CA SER A 66 -9.65 1.17 5.61
C SER A 66 -8.67 0.12 6.10
N SER A 67 -8.40 -0.88 5.26
CA SER A 67 -7.33 -1.86 5.48
C SER A 67 -5.93 -1.28 5.21
N ILE A 68 -5.86 -0.10 4.60
CA ILE A 68 -4.62 0.63 4.37
C ILE A 68 -4.56 1.74 5.41
N LYS A 69 -3.49 1.75 6.20
CA LYS A 69 -3.18 2.81 7.16
C LYS A 69 -1.86 3.42 6.74
N ALA A 70 -1.87 4.71 6.50
CA ALA A 70 -0.68 5.46 6.12
C ALA A 70 -0.90 6.95 6.45
N ASP A 71 0.12 7.59 6.93
CA ASP A 71 0.15 9.02 7.21
C ASP A 71 0.68 9.80 6.01
N PHE A 72 1.50 9.16 5.18
CA PHE A 72 2.05 9.75 3.96
C PHE A 72 2.32 8.70 2.87
N PHE A 73 2.50 9.16 1.65
CA PHE A 73 2.80 8.37 0.47
C PHE A 73 4.00 8.95 -0.24
N THR A 74 4.94 8.10 -0.61
CA THR A 74 6.14 8.47 -1.39
C THR A 74 6.22 7.69 -2.68
N ASN A 75 7.12 8.13 -3.57
CA ASN A 75 7.46 7.36 -4.75
C ASN A 75 8.35 6.16 -4.35
N SER A 76 8.01 4.96 -4.84
CA SER A 76 8.75 3.72 -4.56
C SER A 76 10.18 3.68 -5.11
N ARG A 77 10.56 4.65 -5.95
CA ARG A 77 11.93 4.77 -6.45
C ARG A 77 12.92 5.27 -5.40
N LYS A 78 12.44 5.83 -4.28
CA LYS A 78 13.30 6.29 -3.20
C LYS A 78 13.74 5.11 -2.32
N LYS A 79 15.04 4.95 -2.15
CA LYS A 79 15.69 3.84 -1.44
C LYS A 79 15.41 3.83 0.09
N ILE A 80 14.89 4.91 0.65
CA ILE A 80 14.63 5.12 2.09
C ILE A 80 13.81 4.00 2.72
N ILE A 81 12.88 3.43 1.96
CA ILE A 81 11.90 2.46 2.47
C ILE A 81 12.56 1.10 2.76
N TYR A 82 13.77 0.85 2.24
CA TYR A 82 14.40 -0.47 2.26
C TYR A 82 15.44 -0.65 3.36
N GLU A 83 15.92 0.42 3.96
CA GLU A 83 17.03 0.34 4.94
C GLU A 83 16.55 0.24 6.40
N SER A 84 15.26 0.48 6.67
CA SER A 84 14.74 0.64 8.04
C SER A 84 14.09 -0.61 8.67
N SER A 85 14.05 -1.74 7.99
CA SER A 85 13.40 -2.94 8.51
C SER A 85 14.34 -4.12 8.72
N SER A 86 15.43 -3.91 9.46
CA SER A 86 16.16 -5.04 10.04
C SER A 86 15.48 -5.45 11.36
N ASP A 87 15.10 -6.71 11.48
CA ASP A 87 14.55 -7.29 12.72
C ASP A 87 15.62 -7.53 13.81
N GLY A 88 16.78 -6.90 13.68
CA GLY A 88 17.93 -7.09 14.58
C GLY A 88 18.67 -8.42 14.40
N SER A 89 18.17 -9.34 13.59
CA SER A 89 18.82 -10.64 13.29
C SER A 89 19.71 -10.58 12.05
N GLY A 90 19.86 -9.43 11.41
CA GLY A 90 20.54 -9.25 10.13
C GLY A 90 19.78 -9.79 8.93
N ASN A 91 18.55 -10.26 9.13
CA ASN A 91 17.65 -10.70 8.08
C ASN A 91 16.61 -9.59 7.83
N GLU A 92 16.75 -8.87 6.72
CA GLU A 92 15.73 -7.94 6.27
C GLU A 92 14.56 -8.72 5.68
N VAL A 93 13.47 -8.81 6.41
CA VAL A 93 12.21 -9.37 5.90
C VAL A 93 11.26 -8.21 5.58
N ASN A 94 11.26 -7.78 4.34
CA ASN A 94 10.36 -6.75 3.87
C ASN A 94 9.10 -7.38 3.29
N PHE A 95 7.96 -7.11 3.91
CA PHE A 95 6.65 -7.51 3.40
C PHE A 95 6.06 -6.40 2.55
N PHE A 96 5.84 -6.67 1.28
CA PHE A 96 5.21 -5.72 0.36
C PHE A 96 3.80 -6.17 -0.01
N ARG A 97 2.93 -5.18 -0.19
CA ARG A 97 1.65 -5.38 -0.86
C ARG A 97 1.71 -4.70 -2.20
N LEU A 98 1.53 -5.48 -3.25
CA LEU A 98 1.45 -4.97 -4.61
C LEU A 98 0.00 -4.97 -5.07
N PHE A 99 -0.47 -3.81 -5.52
CA PHE A 99 -1.78 -3.66 -6.14
C PHE A 99 -1.60 -3.38 -7.62
N ILE A 100 -2.35 -4.10 -8.45
CA ILE A 100 -2.30 -3.97 -9.90
C ILE A 100 -3.68 -3.55 -10.40
N LEU A 101 -3.74 -2.49 -11.20
CA LEU A 101 -4.94 -2.11 -11.91
C LEU A 101 -4.97 -2.82 -13.26
N ALA A 102 -5.70 -3.92 -13.35
CA ALA A 102 -5.90 -4.65 -14.60
C ALA A 102 -7.02 -3.99 -15.43
N LYS A 103 -6.89 -4.01 -16.75
CA LYS A 103 -7.99 -3.63 -17.64
C LYS A 103 -9.14 -4.62 -17.49
N LYS A 104 -10.39 -4.16 -17.64
CA LYS A 104 -11.58 -5.01 -17.49
C LYS A 104 -11.59 -6.24 -18.42
N SER A 105 -10.95 -6.13 -19.58
CA SER A 105 -10.80 -7.20 -20.58
C SER A 105 -9.62 -8.14 -20.33
N SER A 106 -8.80 -7.92 -19.29
CA SER A 106 -7.59 -8.71 -19.06
C SER A 106 -7.93 -10.13 -18.62
N ASN A 107 -7.24 -11.10 -19.21
CA ASN A 107 -7.27 -12.48 -18.73
C ASN A 107 -6.34 -12.62 -17.53
N ILE A 108 -6.93 -12.79 -16.34
CA ILE A 108 -6.17 -12.84 -15.08
C ILE A 108 -5.17 -14.00 -15.04
N LYS A 109 -5.55 -15.18 -15.55
CA LYS A 109 -4.65 -16.35 -15.58
C LYS A 109 -3.44 -16.15 -16.49
N GLU A 110 -3.65 -15.49 -17.61
CA GLU A 110 -2.57 -15.13 -18.53
C GLU A 110 -1.63 -14.10 -17.91
N LEU A 111 -2.19 -13.10 -17.22
CA LEU A 111 -1.43 -12.10 -16.49
C LEU A 111 -0.60 -12.73 -15.36
N GLU A 112 -1.18 -13.67 -14.60
CA GLU A 112 -0.46 -14.45 -13.57
C GLU A 112 0.74 -15.22 -14.17
N LYS A 113 0.53 -15.83 -15.33
CA LYS A 113 1.58 -16.59 -16.04
C LYS A 113 2.71 -15.66 -16.51
N LEU A 114 2.37 -14.53 -17.13
CA LEU A 114 3.35 -13.53 -17.58
C LEU A 114 4.17 -13.00 -16.41
N LEU A 115 3.52 -12.54 -15.35
CA LEU A 115 4.20 -12.01 -14.16
C LEU A 115 5.06 -13.08 -13.48
N THR A 116 4.61 -14.35 -13.44
CA THR A 116 5.39 -15.44 -12.88
C THR A 116 6.65 -15.68 -13.71
N ASN A 117 6.56 -15.69 -15.04
CA ASN A 117 7.70 -15.88 -15.92
C ASN A 117 8.72 -14.73 -15.78
N ASP A 118 8.25 -13.48 -15.80
CA ASP A 118 9.12 -12.31 -15.70
C ASP A 118 9.88 -12.27 -14.36
N LEU A 119 9.19 -12.58 -13.26
CA LEU A 119 9.78 -12.52 -11.93
C LEU A 119 10.51 -13.80 -11.52
N SER A 120 10.30 -14.92 -12.19
CA SER A 120 11.04 -16.17 -11.92
C SER A 120 12.52 -16.06 -12.25
N SER A 121 12.90 -15.18 -13.18
CA SER A 121 14.29 -14.87 -13.53
C SER A 121 15.01 -14.04 -12.48
N VAL A 122 14.26 -13.36 -11.58
CA VAL A 122 14.84 -12.54 -10.52
C VAL A 122 15.17 -13.42 -9.32
N THR A 123 16.46 -13.52 -9.01
CA THR A 123 16.93 -14.26 -7.83
C THR A 123 17.03 -13.30 -6.65
N TYR A 124 16.32 -13.60 -5.58
CA TYR A 124 16.40 -12.90 -4.30
C TYR A 124 17.30 -13.66 -3.32
N LYS A 125 17.77 -13.00 -2.26
CA LYS A 125 18.57 -13.61 -1.20
C LYS A 125 17.92 -14.89 -0.61
N PHE A 126 16.60 -15.01 -0.67
CA PHE A 126 15.84 -16.15 -0.14
C PHE A 126 15.24 -17.09 -1.20
N GLY A 127 15.67 -16.98 -2.46
CA GLY A 127 15.20 -17.82 -3.57
C GLY A 127 14.56 -17.06 -4.72
N SER A 128 13.93 -17.78 -5.64
CA SER A 128 13.23 -17.23 -6.80
C SER A 128 11.71 -17.30 -6.61
N VAL A 129 10.99 -16.42 -7.32
CA VAL A 129 9.52 -16.47 -7.35
C VAL A 129 9.08 -17.73 -8.08
N LYS A 130 8.39 -18.63 -7.39
CA LYS A 130 7.89 -19.89 -7.98
C LYS A 130 6.55 -19.70 -8.68
N LYS A 131 5.67 -18.87 -8.12
CA LYS A 131 4.33 -18.65 -8.63
C LYS A 131 3.74 -17.34 -8.11
N ILE A 132 3.03 -16.62 -8.96
CA ILE A 132 2.23 -15.45 -8.60
C ILE A 132 0.76 -15.81 -8.74
N ASN A 133 -0.02 -15.46 -7.73
CA ASN A 133 -1.47 -15.53 -7.77
C ASN A 133 -2.03 -14.12 -7.59
N LEU A 134 -2.91 -13.71 -8.49
CA LEU A 134 -3.62 -12.43 -8.41
C LEU A 134 -4.95 -12.62 -7.69
N ILE A 135 -5.16 -11.85 -6.66
CA ILE A 135 -6.34 -11.94 -5.83
C ILE A 135 -7.18 -10.70 -6.05
N PRO A 136 -8.47 -10.82 -6.44
CA PRO A 136 -9.36 -9.68 -6.51
C PRO A 136 -9.37 -8.92 -5.20
N PHE A 137 -9.24 -7.59 -5.24
CA PHE A 137 -9.20 -6.77 -4.03
C PHE A 137 -10.42 -6.99 -3.13
N SER A 138 -11.61 -7.16 -3.71
CA SER A 138 -12.85 -7.47 -2.98
C SER A 138 -12.80 -8.78 -2.18
N LYS A 139 -11.91 -9.71 -2.53
CA LYS A 139 -11.73 -10.99 -1.82
C LYS A 139 -10.56 -10.95 -0.84
N SER A 140 -9.69 -9.95 -0.92
CA SER A 140 -8.46 -9.88 -0.10
C SER A 140 -8.74 -9.88 1.40
N TYR A 141 -9.86 -9.31 1.82
CA TYR A 141 -10.29 -9.25 3.22
C TYR A 141 -10.55 -10.64 3.84
N PHE A 142 -10.94 -11.63 3.03
CA PHE A 142 -11.30 -12.96 3.50
C PHE A 142 -10.19 -14.00 3.37
N ILE A 143 -9.03 -13.61 2.86
CA ILE A 143 -7.90 -14.54 2.68
C ILE A 143 -7.13 -14.61 3.98
N GLN A 144 -7.09 -15.82 4.54
CA GLN A 144 -6.31 -16.15 5.73
C GLN A 144 -4.93 -16.68 5.31
N GLY A 145 -3.92 -16.48 6.16
CA GLY A 145 -2.60 -17.10 5.97
C GLY A 145 -1.62 -16.33 5.09
N ILE A 146 -1.91 -15.08 4.76
CA ILE A 146 -0.89 -14.19 4.17
C ILE A 146 -0.02 -13.66 5.31
N ASN A 147 1.18 -14.24 5.48
CA ASN A 147 2.15 -13.78 6.45
C ASN A 147 2.50 -12.30 6.19
N GLY A 148 2.61 -11.52 7.27
CA GLY A 148 2.94 -10.08 7.18
C GLY A 148 1.78 -9.17 6.77
N SER A 149 0.54 -9.68 6.68
CA SER A 149 -0.60 -8.82 6.43
C SER A 149 -1.02 -8.09 7.71
N GLN A 150 -0.87 -6.78 7.72
CA GLN A 150 -1.42 -5.92 8.79
C GLN A 150 -2.93 -5.68 8.64
N THR A 151 -3.60 -6.34 7.69
CA THR A 151 -5.05 -6.25 7.53
C THR A 151 -5.75 -7.13 8.55
N LEU A 152 -6.79 -6.57 9.16
CA LEU A 152 -7.79 -7.35 9.87
C LEU A 152 -8.41 -8.33 8.88
N HIS A 153 -8.15 -9.62 9.06
CA HIS A 153 -8.79 -10.67 8.28
C HIS A 153 -10.02 -11.13 9.02
N SER A 154 -11.13 -11.20 8.33
CA SER A 154 -12.34 -11.78 8.87
C SER A 154 -12.46 -13.25 8.47
N ASN A 155 -12.91 -14.08 9.39
CA ASN A 155 -13.19 -15.48 9.12
C ASN A 155 -14.56 -15.60 8.46
N LEU A 156 -14.59 -15.83 7.15
CA LEU A 156 -15.84 -15.96 6.39
C LEU A 156 -16.75 -17.10 6.93
N LYS A 157 -16.16 -18.19 7.45
CA LYS A 157 -16.94 -19.28 8.05
C LYS A 157 -17.64 -18.82 9.33
N LEU A 158 -16.94 -18.04 10.17
CA LEU A 158 -17.52 -17.47 11.39
C LEU A 158 -18.62 -16.46 11.07
N LEU A 159 -18.42 -15.59 10.07
CA LEU A 159 -19.44 -14.64 9.63
C LEU A 159 -20.71 -15.34 9.10
N LYS A 160 -20.54 -16.40 8.31
CA LYS A 160 -21.69 -17.21 7.83
C LYS A 160 -22.40 -17.91 8.99
N LEU A 161 -21.68 -18.42 9.98
CA LEU A 161 -22.25 -19.04 11.17
C LEU A 161 -23.04 -18.00 11.97
N LEU A 162 -22.50 -16.82 12.23
CA LEU A 162 -23.18 -15.74 12.93
C LEU A 162 -24.43 -15.27 12.18
N ALA A 163 -24.35 -15.12 10.86
CA ALA A 163 -25.52 -14.78 10.04
C ALA A 163 -26.60 -15.86 10.10
N PHE A 164 -26.21 -17.15 10.14
CA PHE A 164 -27.16 -18.24 10.27
C PHE A 164 -27.84 -18.24 11.65
N ILE A 165 -27.08 -18.00 12.72
CA ILE A 165 -27.63 -17.89 14.09
C ILE A 165 -28.60 -16.72 14.18
N SER A 166 -28.30 -15.56 13.56
CA SER A 166 -29.19 -14.39 13.57
C SER A 166 -30.51 -14.58 12.80
N LEU A 167 -30.60 -15.60 11.95
CA LEU A 167 -31.82 -15.96 11.22
C LEU A 167 -32.73 -16.92 12.01
N ILE A 168 -32.22 -17.50 13.12
CA ILE A 168 -32.93 -18.47 13.95
C ILE A 168 -33.54 -17.80 15.19
N ILE A 169 -33.05 -16.62 15.55
CA ILE A 169 -33.55 -15.78 16.65
C ILE A 169 -34.55 -14.76 16.12
#